data_9a3ce00dbe9ab84094164362ff0a7870
#
_entry.id   9a3ce00dbe9ab84094164362ff0a7870
#
_cell.length_a   1.000
_cell.length_b   1.000
_cell.length_c   1.000
_cell.angle_alpha   90.00
_cell.angle_beta   90.00
_cell.angle_gamma   90.00
#
_symmetry.space_group_name_H-M   'P 1'
#
loop_
_entity.id
_entity.type
_entity.pdbx_description
1 polymer ?
#
loop_
_entity_poly.entity_id
_entity_poly.type
_entity_poly.pdbx_seq_one_letter_code
_entity_poly.pdbx_strand_id
1 'polypeptide(L)'
;MSAGGGGTRTADGRYLIVSGRRLRAADPAIPESLRRELVSELSDARQQAVTDPDVARHRLQDAEVALGERGEPWWKPTPAGQRKRLAAAMCALLRHRRPDATICPSDAARVVGGESWRDLMDAAREVGAELSRDGVLAVRQRGAAVDIAVSVGPVRLARGPHW
;
A
#
# COMPACT_ATOMS: atom_id res chain seq x y z
N MET A 1 21.58 -12.49 9.72
CA MET A 1 22.43 -11.40 9.21
C MET A 1 21.62 -10.56 8.25
N SER A 2 21.27 -9.37 8.62
CA SER A 2 20.72 -8.42 7.66
C SER A 2 21.85 -8.01 6.73
N ALA A 3 21.79 -8.44 5.50
CA ALA A 3 22.58 -7.84 4.44
C ALA A 3 22.10 -6.40 4.29
N GLY A 4 22.66 -5.53 5.09
CA GLY A 4 22.60 -4.10 4.89
C GLY A 4 23.31 -3.80 3.59
N GLY A 5 22.64 -4.00 2.47
CA GLY A 5 23.06 -3.45 1.21
C GLY A 5 22.92 -1.94 1.31
N GLY A 6 23.94 -1.30 1.86
CA GLY A 6 24.01 0.15 1.97
C GLY A 6 24.01 0.77 0.59
N GLY A 7 22.82 1.03 0.05
CA GLY A 7 22.68 1.81 -1.16
C GLY A 7 22.93 3.28 -0.88
N THR A 8 23.60 3.97 -1.80
CA THR A 8 23.77 5.41 -1.74
C THR A 8 22.55 6.08 -2.39
N ARG A 9 21.88 6.97 -1.66
CA ARG A 9 20.75 7.74 -2.18
C ARG A 9 21.27 8.84 -3.11
N THR A 10 20.62 9.03 -4.25
CA THR A 10 20.92 10.13 -5.15
C THR A 10 20.60 11.48 -4.49
N ALA A 11 21.23 12.58 -4.98
CA ALA A 11 21.08 13.91 -4.39
C ALA A 11 19.62 14.39 -4.38
N ASP A 12 18.81 14.00 -5.37
CA ASP A 12 17.38 14.32 -5.44
C ASP A 12 16.50 13.41 -4.57
N GLY A 13 17.09 12.42 -3.90
CA GLY A 13 16.39 11.49 -3.05
C GLY A 13 15.52 10.44 -3.75
N ARG A 14 15.49 10.43 -5.07
CA ARG A 14 14.56 9.62 -5.88
C ARG A 14 15.03 8.19 -6.13
N TYR A 15 16.33 7.96 -6.04
CA TYR A 15 16.93 6.67 -6.37
C TYR A 15 17.94 6.23 -5.32
N LEU A 16 18.13 4.91 -5.27
CA LEU A 16 19.21 4.25 -4.52
C LEU A 16 20.15 3.61 -5.53
N ILE A 17 21.45 3.77 -5.32
CA ILE A 17 22.49 3.04 -6.07
C ILE A 17 22.92 1.85 -5.21
N VAL A 18 22.60 0.65 -5.68
CA VAL A 18 22.93 -0.60 -4.99
C VAL A 18 23.71 -1.46 -5.95
N SER A 19 24.95 -1.80 -5.61
CA SER A 19 25.84 -2.62 -6.46
C SER A 19 25.89 -2.10 -7.91
N GLY A 20 26.00 -0.77 -8.08
CA GLY A 20 26.06 -0.13 -9.38
C GLY A 20 24.72 -0.02 -10.12
N ARG A 21 23.64 -0.53 -9.57
CA ARG A 21 22.30 -0.45 -10.16
C ARG A 21 21.49 0.68 -9.52
N ARG A 22 20.76 1.41 -10.33
CA ARG A 22 19.86 2.47 -9.89
C ARG A 22 18.47 1.90 -9.67
N LEU A 23 18.01 1.94 -8.43
CA LEU A 23 16.68 1.51 -8.01
C LEU A 23 15.89 2.71 -7.50
N ARG A 24 14.59 2.74 -7.77
CA ARG A 24 13.74 3.80 -7.23
C ARG A 24 13.65 3.68 -5.72
N ALA A 25 13.85 4.78 -5.00
CA ALA A 25 13.68 4.84 -3.55
C ALA A 25 12.20 4.87 -3.19
N ALA A 26 11.88 4.38 -1.99
CA ALA A 26 10.55 4.55 -1.41
C ALA A 26 10.22 6.02 -1.20
N ASP A 27 8.93 6.34 -1.26
CA ASP A 27 8.41 7.69 -1.02
C ASP A 27 8.72 8.14 0.42
N PRO A 28 9.52 9.20 0.59
CA PRO A 28 9.90 9.67 1.94
C PRO A 28 8.75 10.31 2.71
N ALA A 29 7.63 10.64 2.05
CA ALA A 29 6.46 11.24 2.69
C ALA A 29 5.57 10.21 3.39
N ILE A 30 5.80 8.92 3.21
CA ILE A 30 5.03 7.87 3.90
C ILE A 30 5.28 7.98 5.41
N PRO A 31 4.23 8.07 6.25
CA PRO A 31 4.38 8.07 7.71
C PRO A 31 5.16 6.85 8.20
N GLU A 32 6.05 7.05 9.16
CA GLU A 32 7.03 6.04 9.58
C GLU A 32 6.38 4.72 10.02
N SER A 33 5.28 4.76 10.76
CA SER A 33 4.59 3.54 11.20
C SER A 33 4.03 2.73 10.04
N LEU A 34 3.44 3.40 9.04
CA LEU A 34 2.91 2.74 7.85
C LEU A 34 4.04 2.24 6.93
N ARG A 35 5.11 3.01 6.82
CA ARG A 35 6.30 2.60 6.08
C ARG A 35 6.89 1.30 6.64
N ARG A 36 6.99 1.19 7.95
CA ARG A 36 7.47 -0.05 8.61
C ARG A 36 6.61 -1.25 8.28
N GLU A 37 5.28 -1.10 8.30
CA GLU A 37 4.37 -2.17 7.93
C GLU A 37 4.60 -2.62 6.48
N LEU A 38 4.69 -1.66 5.55
CA LEU A 38 4.90 -1.95 4.13
C LEU A 38 6.27 -2.57 3.84
N VAL A 39 7.31 -2.11 4.51
CA VAL A 39 8.66 -2.70 4.39
C VAL A 39 8.68 -4.12 4.93
N SER A 40 8.00 -4.38 6.05
CA SER A 40 7.86 -5.72 6.60
C SER A 40 7.10 -6.66 5.66
N GLU A 41 6.00 -6.19 5.08
CA GLU A 41 5.24 -6.97 4.09
C GLU A 41 6.08 -7.27 2.84
N LEU A 42 6.86 -6.30 2.37
CA LEU A 42 7.76 -6.51 1.24
C LEU A 42 8.83 -7.57 1.55
N SER A 43 9.40 -7.53 2.75
CA SER A 43 10.37 -8.52 3.19
C SER A 43 9.76 -9.92 3.25
N ASP A 44 8.58 -10.06 3.82
CA ASP A 44 7.86 -11.34 3.89
C ASP A 44 7.51 -11.87 2.50
N ALA A 45 7.07 -10.99 1.60
CA ALA A 45 6.77 -11.35 0.23
C ALA A 45 8.00 -11.82 -0.54
N ARG A 46 9.15 -11.18 -0.31
CA ARG A 46 10.43 -11.62 -0.92
C ARG A 46 10.86 -12.99 -0.42
N GLN A 47 10.67 -13.29 0.86
CA GLN A 47 10.94 -14.61 1.41
C GLN A 47 10.00 -15.66 0.80
N GLN A 48 8.73 -15.37 0.70
CA GLN A 48 7.76 -16.25 0.06
C GLN A 48 8.09 -16.52 -1.41
N ALA A 49 8.60 -15.52 -2.13
CA ALA A 49 8.97 -15.65 -3.53
C ALA A 49 10.09 -16.68 -3.78
N VAL A 50 10.90 -16.98 -2.77
CA VAL A 50 11.95 -18.01 -2.88
C VAL A 50 11.33 -19.41 -2.98
N THR A 51 10.22 -19.66 -2.27
CA THR A 51 9.56 -20.96 -2.25
C THR A 51 8.36 -21.06 -3.18
N ASP A 52 7.63 -19.96 -3.34
CA ASP A 52 6.44 -19.90 -4.18
C ASP A 52 6.33 -18.54 -4.90
N PRO A 53 7.07 -18.37 -6.02
CA PRO A 53 7.11 -17.09 -6.72
C PRO A 53 5.77 -16.68 -7.33
N ASP A 54 4.91 -17.62 -7.70
CA ASP A 54 3.61 -17.29 -8.29
C ASP A 54 2.65 -16.70 -7.26
N VAL A 55 2.59 -17.30 -6.08
CA VAL A 55 1.78 -16.79 -4.96
C VAL A 55 2.32 -15.44 -4.47
N ALA A 56 3.64 -15.29 -4.41
CA ALA A 56 4.27 -14.06 -3.93
C ALA A 56 4.16 -12.88 -4.89
N ARG A 57 3.87 -13.11 -6.17
CA ARG A 57 3.91 -12.06 -7.21
C ARG A 57 3.04 -10.86 -6.88
N HIS A 58 1.78 -11.08 -6.51
CA HIS A 58 0.85 -10.00 -6.16
C HIS A 58 1.25 -9.29 -4.88
N ARG A 59 1.74 -10.02 -3.89
CA ARG A 59 2.25 -9.44 -2.65
C ARG A 59 3.43 -8.50 -2.90
N LEU A 60 4.40 -8.95 -3.68
CA LEU A 60 5.55 -8.15 -4.07
C LEU A 60 5.13 -6.87 -4.78
N GLN A 61 4.29 -7.02 -5.80
CA GLN A 61 3.83 -5.89 -6.60
C GLN A 61 3.09 -4.86 -5.76
N ASP A 62 2.15 -5.29 -4.92
CA ASP A 62 1.37 -4.38 -4.08
C ASP A 62 2.26 -3.64 -3.08
N ALA A 63 3.19 -4.33 -2.42
CA ALA A 63 4.09 -3.70 -1.47
C ALA A 63 5.04 -2.68 -2.14
N GLU A 64 5.63 -3.04 -3.29
CA GLU A 64 6.50 -2.15 -4.06
C GLU A 64 5.75 -0.93 -4.60
N VAL A 65 4.54 -1.11 -5.12
CA VAL A 65 3.70 0.00 -5.60
C VAL A 65 3.29 0.90 -4.45
N ALA A 66 2.86 0.34 -3.33
CA ALA A 66 2.49 1.12 -2.14
C ALA A 66 3.64 1.97 -1.63
N LEU A 67 4.85 1.42 -1.59
CA LEU A 67 6.06 2.14 -1.18
C LEU A 67 6.51 3.21 -2.19
N GLY A 68 6.00 3.18 -3.42
CA GLY A 68 6.42 4.08 -4.48
C GLY A 68 7.67 3.62 -5.24
N GLU A 69 8.15 2.41 -4.96
CA GLU A 69 9.33 1.83 -5.63
C GLU A 69 9.01 1.31 -7.04
N ARG A 70 7.74 1.08 -7.35
CA ARG A 70 7.26 0.58 -8.64
C ARG A 70 6.01 1.36 -9.07
N GLY A 71 5.71 1.32 -10.36
CA GLY A 71 4.58 2.02 -10.95
C GLY A 71 4.90 3.48 -11.25
N GLU A 72 3.93 4.36 -11.09
CA GLU A 72 4.12 5.78 -11.32
C GLU A 72 5.11 6.39 -10.31
N PRO A 73 6.01 7.29 -10.77
CA PRO A 73 6.92 7.96 -9.82
C PRO A 73 6.15 8.75 -8.76
N TRP A 74 6.50 8.54 -7.49
CA TRP A 74 5.83 9.23 -6.37
C TRP A 74 6.04 10.74 -6.38
N TRP A 75 7.11 11.24 -7.02
CA TRP A 75 7.39 12.67 -7.15
C TRP A 75 6.66 13.35 -8.31
N LYS A 76 5.94 12.59 -9.12
CA LYS A 76 5.15 13.08 -10.24
C LYS A 76 3.80 12.33 -10.32
N PRO A 77 2.93 12.53 -9.32
CA PRO A 77 1.69 11.78 -9.23
C PRO A 77 0.67 12.21 -10.28
N THR A 78 -0.14 11.26 -10.74
CA THR A 78 -1.37 11.51 -11.50
C THR A 78 -2.56 10.91 -10.74
N PRO A 79 -3.80 11.35 -11.00
CA PRO A 79 -4.98 10.75 -10.37
C PRO A 79 -5.07 9.23 -10.59
N ALA A 80 -4.81 8.75 -11.80
CA ALA A 80 -4.85 7.33 -12.11
C ALA A 80 -3.77 6.53 -11.36
N GLY A 81 -2.55 7.05 -11.29
CA GLY A 81 -1.46 6.42 -10.56
C GLY A 81 -1.69 6.41 -9.05
N GLN A 82 -2.26 7.48 -8.51
CA GLN A 82 -2.62 7.54 -7.08
C GLN A 82 -3.70 6.51 -6.72
N ARG A 83 -4.70 6.31 -7.57
CA ARG A 83 -5.72 5.27 -7.36
C ARG A 83 -5.12 3.87 -7.33
N LYS A 84 -4.23 3.55 -8.24
CA LYS A 84 -3.51 2.26 -8.25
C LYS A 84 -2.69 2.08 -6.97
N ARG A 85 -2.02 3.13 -6.54
CA ARG A 85 -1.21 3.10 -5.32
C ARG A 85 -2.06 2.97 -4.06
N LEU A 86 -3.23 3.62 -4.01
CA LEU A 86 -4.20 3.45 -2.92
C LEU A 86 -4.66 1.99 -2.82
N ALA A 87 -5.03 1.37 -3.92
CA ALA A 87 -5.44 -0.04 -3.94
C ALA A 87 -4.30 -0.96 -3.45
N ALA A 88 -3.10 -0.75 -3.93
CA ALA A 88 -1.93 -1.51 -3.51
C ALA A 88 -1.64 -1.34 -2.01
N ALA A 89 -1.75 -0.13 -1.49
CA ALA A 89 -1.55 0.15 -0.07
C ALA A 89 -2.59 -0.55 0.81
N MET A 90 -3.85 -0.54 0.42
CA MET A 90 -4.91 -1.25 1.14
C MET A 90 -4.62 -2.74 1.23
N CYS A 91 -4.29 -3.37 0.11
CA CYS A 91 -3.98 -4.80 0.07
C CYS A 91 -2.71 -5.15 0.85
N ALA A 92 -1.64 -4.40 0.69
CA ALA A 92 -0.38 -4.65 1.37
C ALA A 92 -0.51 -4.50 2.90
N LEU A 93 -1.18 -3.45 3.37
CA LEU A 93 -1.40 -3.24 4.81
C LEU A 93 -2.24 -4.36 5.42
N LEU A 94 -3.31 -4.80 4.74
CA LEU A 94 -4.15 -5.89 5.21
C LEU A 94 -3.43 -7.24 5.22
N ARG A 95 -2.54 -7.49 4.25
CA ARG A 95 -1.72 -8.71 4.25
C ARG A 95 -0.73 -8.74 5.41
N HIS A 96 -0.16 -7.60 5.72
CA HIS A 96 0.78 -7.49 6.84
C HIS A 96 0.10 -7.72 8.19
N ARG A 97 -1.12 -7.20 8.36
CA ARG A 97 -1.88 -7.32 9.61
C ARG A 97 -2.49 -8.72 9.75
N ARG A 98 -2.92 -9.05 10.97
CA ARG A 98 -3.60 -10.33 11.21
C ARG A 98 -4.86 -10.45 10.35
N PRO A 99 -5.29 -11.68 10.01
CA PRO A 99 -6.43 -11.91 9.10
C PRO A 99 -7.75 -11.25 9.53
N ASP A 100 -7.96 -11.06 10.82
CA ASP A 100 -9.15 -10.42 11.41
C ASP A 100 -9.00 -8.90 11.60
N ALA A 101 -7.82 -8.37 11.33
CA ALA A 101 -7.57 -6.94 11.48
C ALA A 101 -8.18 -6.13 10.34
N THR A 102 -8.33 -4.85 10.57
CA THR A 102 -8.87 -3.89 9.62
C THR A 102 -7.95 -2.70 9.47
N ILE A 103 -8.15 -1.94 8.39
CA ILE A 103 -7.52 -0.63 8.18
C ILE A 103 -8.59 0.44 8.01
N CYS A 104 -8.21 1.69 8.19
CA CYS A 104 -9.03 2.82 7.77
C CYS A 104 -8.65 3.22 6.34
N PRO A 105 -9.58 3.71 5.51
CA PRO A 105 -9.22 4.31 4.22
C PRO A 105 -8.16 5.39 4.33
N SER A 106 -8.13 6.12 5.45
CA SER A 106 -7.11 7.13 5.72
C SER A 106 -5.69 6.56 5.85
N ASP A 107 -5.53 5.30 6.23
CA ASP A 107 -4.20 4.67 6.27
C ASP A 107 -3.59 4.63 4.86
N ALA A 108 -4.36 4.20 3.87
CA ALA A 108 -3.93 4.21 2.47
C ALA A 108 -3.73 5.63 1.94
N ALA A 109 -4.64 6.54 2.27
CA ALA A 109 -4.52 7.95 1.88
C ALA A 109 -3.23 8.58 2.41
N ARG A 110 -2.84 8.26 3.65
CA ARG A 110 -1.58 8.75 4.25
C ARG A 110 -0.34 8.16 3.58
N VAL A 111 -0.40 6.90 3.16
CA VAL A 111 0.69 6.29 2.38
C VAL A 111 0.92 7.04 1.08
N VAL A 112 -0.14 7.38 0.36
CA VAL A 112 -0.05 7.97 -0.98
C VAL A 112 0.11 9.49 -0.94
N GLY A 113 -0.56 10.16 -0.03
CA GLY A 113 -0.64 11.63 0.03
C GLY A 113 0.29 12.27 1.07
N GLY A 114 0.86 11.49 2.00
CA GLY A 114 1.65 12.07 3.08
C GLY A 114 0.88 13.12 3.86
N GLU A 115 1.41 14.32 4.00
CA GLU A 115 0.74 15.42 4.70
C GLU A 115 -0.53 15.90 4.02
N SER A 116 -0.66 15.70 2.71
CA SER A 116 -1.85 16.05 1.92
C SER A 116 -2.88 14.92 1.83
N TRP A 117 -2.82 13.95 2.71
CA TRP A 117 -3.66 12.75 2.68
C TRP A 117 -5.17 13.04 2.67
N ARG A 118 -5.60 14.16 3.28
CA ARG A 118 -7.02 14.52 3.31
C ARG A 118 -7.58 14.77 1.92
N ASP A 119 -6.78 15.27 0.99
CA ASP A 119 -7.18 15.52 -0.40
C ASP A 119 -7.44 14.22 -1.16
N LEU A 120 -6.93 13.09 -0.64
CA LEU A 120 -7.09 11.76 -1.25
C LEU A 120 -8.20 10.93 -0.59
N MET A 121 -8.91 11.45 0.40
CA MET A 121 -9.92 10.65 1.11
C MET A 121 -11.09 10.23 0.21
N ASP A 122 -11.55 11.10 -0.68
CA ASP A 122 -12.61 10.75 -1.63
C ASP A 122 -12.14 9.63 -2.57
N ALA A 123 -10.93 9.75 -3.13
CA ALA A 123 -10.35 8.72 -3.97
C ALA A 123 -10.14 7.40 -3.20
N ALA A 124 -9.68 7.47 -1.95
CA ALA A 124 -9.51 6.29 -1.11
C ALA A 124 -10.83 5.56 -0.85
N ARG A 125 -11.89 6.30 -0.57
CA ARG A 125 -13.23 5.72 -0.39
C ARG A 125 -13.76 5.10 -1.68
N GLU A 126 -13.56 5.73 -2.82
CA GLU A 126 -13.95 5.21 -4.14
C GLU A 126 -13.19 3.91 -4.48
N VAL A 127 -11.88 3.88 -4.27
CA VAL A 127 -11.07 2.68 -4.47
C VAL A 127 -11.51 1.56 -3.53
N GLY A 128 -11.77 1.87 -2.27
CA GLY A 128 -12.32 0.91 -1.31
C GLY A 128 -13.67 0.34 -1.77
N ALA A 129 -14.54 1.17 -2.35
CA ALA A 129 -15.82 0.74 -2.91
C ALA A 129 -15.63 -0.20 -4.11
N GLU A 130 -14.71 0.11 -5.01
CA GLU A 130 -14.39 -0.74 -6.16
C GLU A 130 -13.88 -2.11 -5.72
N LEU A 131 -12.92 -2.15 -4.81
CA LEU A 131 -12.38 -3.41 -4.28
C LEU A 131 -13.42 -4.21 -3.49
N SER A 132 -14.36 -3.54 -2.83
CA SER A 132 -15.47 -4.19 -2.14
C SER A 132 -16.44 -4.83 -3.14
N ARG A 133 -16.76 -4.17 -4.25
CA ARG A 133 -17.59 -4.74 -5.31
C ARG A 133 -16.95 -5.98 -5.94
N ASP A 134 -15.64 -5.98 -6.06
CA ASP A 134 -14.87 -7.13 -6.57
C ASP A 134 -14.70 -8.25 -5.52
N GLY A 135 -15.13 -8.01 -4.28
CA GLY A 135 -15.02 -8.97 -3.19
C GLY A 135 -13.63 -9.07 -2.57
N VAL A 136 -12.69 -8.24 -3.00
CA VAL A 136 -11.33 -8.21 -2.44
C VAL A 136 -11.33 -7.65 -1.03
N LEU A 137 -12.11 -6.60 -0.79
CA LEU A 137 -12.30 -6.00 0.54
C LEU A 137 -13.75 -6.16 1.01
N ALA A 138 -13.93 -6.06 2.32
CA ALA A 138 -15.21 -5.90 2.98
C ALA A 138 -15.20 -4.58 3.74
N VAL A 139 -16.26 -3.79 3.59
CA VAL A 139 -16.40 -2.51 4.29
C VAL A 139 -17.31 -2.69 5.49
N ARG A 140 -16.84 -2.23 6.64
CA ARG A 140 -17.56 -2.34 7.92
C ARG A 140 -17.65 -1.00 8.61
N GLN A 141 -18.77 -0.80 9.30
CA GLN A 141 -18.98 0.33 10.20
C GLN A 141 -19.60 -0.20 11.47
N ARG A 142 -18.95 0.05 12.62
CA ARG A 142 -19.36 -0.49 13.91
C ARG A 142 -19.57 -2.01 13.91
N GLY A 143 -18.71 -2.74 13.19
CA GLY A 143 -18.76 -4.19 13.07
C GLY A 143 -19.75 -4.74 12.07
N ALA A 144 -20.62 -3.93 11.47
CA ALA A 144 -21.60 -4.34 10.48
C ALA A 144 -21.11 -4.05 9.06
N ALA A 145 -21.46 -4.92 8.10
CA ALA A 145 -21.22 -4.68 6.68
C ALA A 145 -22.04 -3.48 6.20
N VAL A 146 -21.39 -2.56 5.50
CA VAL A 146 -22.02 -1.35 4.97
C VAL A 146 -21.58 -1.09 3.54
N ASP A 147 -22.39 -0.31 2.80
CA ASP A 147 -22.00 0.25 1.52
C ASP A 147 -21.25 1.56 1.75
N ILE A 148 -19.97 1.58 1.41
CA ILE A 148 -19.11 2.75 1.59
C ILE A 148 -19.59 3.97 0.80
N ALA A 149 -20.28 3.76 -0.34
CA ALA A 149 -20.76 4.84 -1.19
C ALA A 149 -21.84 5.70 -0.52
N VAL A 150 -22.60 5.10 0.41
CA VAL A 150 -23.70 5.77 1.11
C VAL A 150 -23.45 5.95 2.61
N SER A 151 -22.38 5.36 3.14
CA SER A 151 -22.05 5.46 4.56
C SER A 151 -21.47 6.83 4.90
N VAL A 152 -21.94 7.39 6.01
CA VAL A 152 -21.42 8.64 6.56
C VAL A 152 -20.52 8.32 7.75
N GLY A 153 -19.38 9.02 7.83
CA GLY A 153 -18.43 8.85 8.90
C GLY A 153 -17.40 7.74 8.67
N PRO A 154 -16.59 7.42 9.71
CA PRO A 154 -15.50 6.47 9.59
C PRO A 154 -15.99 5.07 9.26
N VAL A 155 -15.30 4.40 8.33
CA VAL A 155 -15.47 3.00 8.00
C VAL A 155 -14.17 2.25 8.19
N ARG A 156 -14.26 0.92 8.32
CA ARG A 156 -13.10 0.01 8.37
C ARG A 156 -13.11 -0.89 7.15
N LEU A 157 -11.94 -1.13 6.62
CA LEU A 157 -11.71 -2.05 5.51
C LEU A 157 -11.13 -3.35 6.07
N ALA A 158 -11.74 -4.47 5.70
CA ALA A 158 -11.30 -5.81 6.07
C ALA A 158 -11.05 -6.65 4.81
N ARG A 159 -10.45 -7.82 4.98
CA ARG A 159 -10.34 -8.81 3.89
C ARG A 159 -11.74 -9.23 3.45
N GLY A 160 -11.97 -9.27 2.17
CA GLY A 160 -13.25 -9.65 1.57
C GLY A 160 -13.36 -11.16 1.30
N PRO A 161 -14.52 -11.60 0.79
CA PRO A 161 -14.76 -13.02 0.51
C PRO A 161 -13.89 -13.58 -0.62
N HIS A 162 -13.37 -12.74 -1.49
CA HIS A 162 -12.49 -13.12 -2.60
C HIS A 162 -11.03 -12.69 -2.38
N TRP A 163 -10.64 -12.53 -1.11
CA TRP A 163 -9.30 -12.14 -0.72
C TRP A 163 -8.20 -13.04 -1.27
#